data_0fab09c3964663edf6279c1811a292af
#
_entry.id   0fab09c3964663edf6279c1811a292af
#
_cell.length_a   1.000
_cell.length_b   1.000
_cell.length_c   1.000
_cell.angle_alpha   90.00
_cell.angle_beta   90.00
_cell.angle_gamma   90.00
#
_symmetry.space_group_name_H-M   'P 1'
#
loop_
_entity.id
_entity.type
_entity.pdbx_description
1 polymer ?
#
loop_
_entity_poly.entity_id
_entity_poly.type
_entity_poly.pdbx_seq_one_letter_code
_entity_poly.pdbx_strand_id
1 'polypeptide(L)'
;EVSGGGKKPWKQKGTGRARQGSTRAPQWTHGGIALGPKPRDYGFDVNKKVRRLAMKSALSSKVAADEMIVVDDFSMDAIKTKEMANILSAVKAGKKTLIVLPEKNDVLYKSARNIEGTNVSLVNTLNVYDILNCNTIVVLKDAVAKIEEVYA
;
A
#
# COMPACT_ATOMS: atom_id res chain seq x y z
N GLU A 1 -24.57 15.09 -16.78
CA GLU A 1 -23.25 15.01 -17.45
C GLU A 1 -23.34 14.44 -18.88
N VAL A 2 -24.40 13.68 -19.22
CA VAL A 2 -24.61 13.19 -20.60
C VAL A 2 -25.09 14.31 -21.48
N SER A 3 -24.43 14.55 -22.63
CA SER A 3 -24.77 15.58 -23.61
C SER A 3 -26.03 15.22 -24.36
N GLY A 4 -26.82 16.21 -24.84
CA GLY A 4 -28.02 16.04 -25.66
C GLY A 4 -29.32 16.04 -24.84
N GLY A 5 -30.43 15.66 -25.49
CA GLY A 5 -31.75 15.46 -24.90
C GLY A 5 -32.44 16.69 -24.32
N GLY A 6 -32.15 17.88 -24.83
CA GLY A 6 -32.78 19.14 -24.38
C GLY A 6 -34.29 19.26 -24.72
N LYS A 7 -34.74 18.55 -25.75
CA LYS A 7 -36.16 18.54 -26.16
C LYS A 7 -36.92 17.39 -25.48
N LYS A 8 -38.12 17.67 -24.97
CA LYS A 8 -39.02 16.64 -24.44
C LYS A 8 -39.42 15.66 -25.54
N PRO A 9 -39.29 14.31 -25.35
CA PRO A 9 -39.53 13.33 -26.42
C PRO A 9 -40.94 13.34 -27.01
N TRP A 10 -41.95 13.56 -26.16
CA TRP A 10 -43.37 13.67 -26.56
C TRP A 10 -44.17 14.48 -25.55
N LYS A 11 -45.41 14.82 -25.92
CA LYS A 11 -46.34 15.59 -25.08
C LYS A 11 -46.66 14.87 -23.77
N GLN A 12 -46.98 15.64 -22.75
CA GLN A 12 -47.25 15.13 -21.39
C GLN A 12 -48.44 14.16 -21.32
N LYS A 13 -49.44 14.35 -22.18
CA LYS A 13 -50.68 13.54 -22.28
C LYS A 13 -51.05 13.33 -23.76
N GLY A 14 -51.93 12.34 -24.04
CA GLY A 14 -52.46 12.11 -25.39
C GLY A 14 -51.57 11.25 -26.31
N THR A 15 -50.51 10.60 -25.80
CA THR A 15 -49.60 9.77 -26.61
C THR A 15 -49.73 8.27 -26.32
N GLY A 16 -50.50 7.85 -25.31
CA GLY A 16 -50.55 6.44 -24.87
C GLY A 16 -49.24 5.87 -24.30
N ARG A 17 -48.19 6.70 -24.20
CA ARG A 17 -46.85 6.32 -23.68
C ARG A 17 -46.62 6.82 -22.25
N ALA A 18 -45.67 6.21 -21.57
CA ALA A 18 -45.21 6.69 -20.26
C ALA A 18 -44.66 8.12 -20.38
N ARG A 19 -44.86 8.92 -19.33
CA ARG A 19 -44.38 10.31 -19.27
C ARG A 19 -42.85 10.35 -19.25
N GLN A 20 -42.23 11.12 -20.14
CA GLN A 20 -40.77 11.27 -20.20
C GLN A 20 -40.39 12.75 -20.33
N GLY A 21 -39.36 13.16 -19.58
CA GLY A 21 -38.84 14.52 -19.60
C GLY A 21 -37.63 14.70 -20.55
N SER A 22 -36.78 13.66 -20.60
CA SER A 22 -35.55 13.70 -21.40
C SER A 22 -35.16 12.30 -21.84
N THR A 23 -34.56 12.17 -23.01
CA THR A 23 -34.01 10.90 -23.53
C THR A 23 -32.69 10.49 -22.82
N ARG A 24 -32.05 11.39 -22.09
CA ARG A 24 -30.84 11.12 -21.34
C ARG A 24 -31.08 10.85 -19.84
N ALA A 25 -32.34 10.63 -19.45
CA ALA A 25 -32.68 10.20 -18.10
C ALA A 25 -32.16 8.78 -17.82
N PRO A 26 -31.88 8.41 -16.53
CA PRO A 26 -31.22 7.13 -16.21
C PRO A 26 -31.95 5.87 -16.69
N GLN A 27 -33.26 5.94 -16.90
CA GLN A 27 -34.07 4.83 -17.40
C GLN A 27 -33.93 4.58 -18.91
N TRP A 28 -33.25 5.46 -19.64
CA TRP A 28 -33.01 5.31 -21.05
C TRP A 28 -31.67 4.66 -21.35
N THR A 29 -31.64 3.84 -22.40
CA THR A 29 -30.38 3.35 -22.97
C THR A 29 -29.50 4.54 -23.38
N HIS A 30 -28.22 4.53 -22.99
CA HIS A 30 -27.28 5.65 -23.17
C HIS A 30 -27.65 6.92 -22.38
N GLY A 31 -28.56 6.84 -21.43
CA GLY A 31 -28.86 7.91 -20.49
C GLY A 31 -27.78 8.03 -19.38
N GLY A 32 -28.00 8.99 -18.48
CA GLY A 32 -27.10 9.21 -17.35
C GLY A 32 -27.12 8.06 -16.33
N ILE A 33 -26.04 7.94 -15.58
CA ILE A 33 -25.94 6.99 -14.46
C ILE A 33 -26.31 7.73 -13.16
N ALA A 34 -27.40 7.31 -12.48
CA ALA A 34 -27.94 8.01 -11.32
C ALA A 34 -27.00 7.96 -10.10
N LEU A 35 -26.40 6.82 -9.83
CA LEU A 35 -25.53 6.56 -8.66
C LEU A 35 -24.15 6.02 -9.05
N GLY A 36 -23.62 6.49 -10.19
CA GLY A 36 -22.30 6.07 -10.67
C GLY A 36 -21.15 6.61 -9.81
N PRO A 37 -20.02 5.91 -9.78
CA PRO A 37 -18.81 6.39 -9.12
C PRO A 37 -18.31 7.66 -9.80
N LYS A 38 -17.93 8.66 -9.00
CA LYS A 38 -17.29 9.89 -9.48
C LYS A 38 -15.84 9.91 -9.07
N PRO A 39 -14.91 10.39 -9.92
CA PRO A 39 -13.55 10.64 -9.52
C PRO A 39 -13.53 11.57 -8.30
N ARG A 40 -12.82 11.16 -7.26
CA ARG A 40 -12.62 11.96 -6.06
C ARG A 40 -11.23 11.72 -5.49
N ASP A 41 -10.70 12.68 -4.82
CA ASP A 41 -9.48 12.52 -4.05
C ASP A 41 -9.80 11.82 -2.73
N TYR A 42 -8.99 10.79 -2.40
CA TYR A 42 -9.05 10.04 -1.14
C TYR A 42 -7.93 10.45 -0.19
N GLY A 43 -7.03 11.34 -0.64
CA GLY A 43 -5.93 11.85 0.16
C GLY A 43 -6.43 12.75 1.28
N PHE A 44 -5.86 12.59 2.47
CA PHE A 44 -6.02 13.52 3.58
C PHE A 44 -4.76 13.55 4.44
N ASP A 45 -4.47 14.69 5.01
CA ASP A 45 -3.32 14.89 5.87
C ASP A 45 -3.61 14.46 7.30
N VAL A 46 -2.65 13.73 7.88
CA VAL A 46 -2.69 13.27 9.26
C VAL A 46 -1.66 14.04 10.09
N ASN A 47 -2.03 14.47 11.29
CA ASN A 47 -1.16 15.19 12.21
C ASN A 47 0.10 14.38 12.54
N LYS A 48 1.26 15.05 12.69
CA LYS A 48 2.57 14.42 12.98
C LYS A 48 2.53 13.48 14.19
N LYS A 49 1.87 13.87 15.28
CA LYS A 49 1.72 13.05 16.49
C LYS A 49 0.99 11.74 16.21
N VAL A 50 -0.08 11.80 15.40
CA VAL A 50 -0.85 10.60 15.02
C VAL A 50 -0.03 9.67 14.13
N ARG A 51 0.76 10.22 13.17
CA ARG A 51 1.68 9.42 12.34
C ARG A 51 2.73 8.69 13.18
N ARG A 52 3.34 9.37 14.17
CA ARG A 52 4.29 8.74 15.09
C ARG A 52 3.64 7.64 15.92
N LEU A 53 2.46 7.88 16.45
CA LEU A 53 1.71 6.87 17.19
C LEU A 53 1.38 5.66 16.32
N ALA A 54 0.96 5.86 15.07
CA ALA A 54 0.68 4.78 14.13
C ALA A 54 1.93 3.94 13.83
N MET A 55 3.10 4.57 13.65
CA MET A 55 4.37 3.87 13.44
C MET A 55 4.75 3.01 14.66
N LYS A 56 4.71 3.60 15.86
CA LYS A 56 4.99 2.88 17.11
C LYS A 56 4.04 1.70 17.31
N SER A 57 2.74 1.91 17.07
CA SER A 57 1.72 0.86 17.19
C SER A 57 1.95 -0.28 16.18
N ALA A 58 2.29 0.04 14.92
CA ALA A 58 2.58 -0.96 13.90
C ALA A 58 3.82 -1.81 14.26
N LEU A 59 4.91 -1.19 14.72
CA LEU A 59 6.10 -1.91 15.17
C LEU A 59 5.82 -2.76 16.42
N SER A 60 5.09 -2.22 17.39
CA SER A 60 4.70 -2.96 18.60
C SER A 60 3.84 -4.18 18.27
N SER A 61 2.93 -4.08 17.30
CA SER A 61 2.11 -5.22 16.87
C SER A 61 2.94 -6.33 16.25
N LYS A 62 3.98 -5.99 15.49
CA LYS A 62 4.92 -6.98 14.91
C LYS A 62 5.76 -7.70 15.95
N VAL A 63 6.21 -6.97 16.98
CA VAL A 63 6.92 -7.57 18.11
C VAL A 63 6.01 -8.49 18.92
N ALA A 64 4.78 -8.06 19.21
CA ALA A 64 3.81 -8.85 19.98
C ALA A 64 3.35 -10.13 19.26
N ALA A 65 3.42 -10.15 17.93
CA ALA A 65 3.09 -11.30 17.08
C ALA A 65 4.29 -12.23 16.80
N ASP A 66 5.49 -11.95 17.34
CA ASP A 66 6.75 -12.63 17.03
C ASP A 66 7.10 -12.62 15.53
N GLU A 67 6.66 -11.59 14.81
CA GLU A 67 6.89 -11.38 13.37
C GLU A 67 8.11 -10.49 13.08
N MET A 68 8.87 -10.10 14.08
CA MET A 68 10.09 -9.29 13.95
C MET A 68 11.32 -10.13 14.31
N ILE A 69 12.27 -10.17 13.38
CA ILE A 69 13.53 -10.91 13.54
C ILE A 69 14.67 -9.90 13.45
N VAL A 70 15.55 -9.92 14.47
CA VAL A 70 16.76 -9.08 14.47
C VAL A 70 17.94 -9.92 14.06
N VAL A 71 18.72 -9.42 13.11
CA VAL A 71 19.92 -10.08 12.57
C VAL A 71 21.13 -9.17 12.83
N ASP A 72 22.26 -9.76 13.21
CA ASP A 72 23.46 -8.97 13.50
C ASP A 72 24.01 -8.29 12.26
N ASP A 73 24.19 -9.03 11.15
CA ASP A 73 24.64 -8.48 9.86
C ASP A 73 24.23 -9.38 8.69
N PHE A 74 24.17 -8.77 7.49
CA PHE A 74 24.07 -9.45 6.21
C PHE A 74 25.40 -9.31 5.46
N SER A 75 26.32 -10.25 5.62
CA SER A 75 27.53 -10.27 4.85
C SER A 75 27.32 -10.89 3.47
N MET A 76 27.34 -10.07 2.43
CA MET A 76 27.28 -10.48 1.04
C MET A 76 28.36 -9.76 0.24
N ASP A 77 29.30 -10.52 -0.36
CA ASP A 77 30.41 -9.98 -1.15
C ASP A 77 29.98 -9.61 -2.59
N ALA A 78 28.96 -10.26 -3.12
CA ALA A 78 28.48 -10.09 -4.48
C ALA A 78 26.93 -10.06 -4.57
N ILE A 79 26.43 -9.47 -5.66
CA ILE A 79 24.98 -9.43 -5.93
C ILE A 79 24.52 -10.82 -6.37
N LYS A 80 23.85 -11.56 -5.48
CA LYS A 80 23.35 -12.91 -5.75
C LYS A 80 21.99 -13.16 -5.07
N THR A 81 20.95 -13.31 -5.86
CA THR A 81 19.58 -13.59 -5.38
C THR A 81 19.47 -14.96 -4.69
N LYS A 82 20.23 -15.96 -5.15
CA LYS A 82 20.22 -17.31 -4.56
C LYS A 82 20.74 -17.30 -3.12
N GLU A 83 21.82 -16.57 -2.85
CA GLU A 83 22.36 -16.44 -1.49
C GLU A 83 21.37 -15.73 -0.56
N MET A 84 20.76 -14.66 -1.06
CA MET A 84 19.73 -13.94 -0.31
C MET A 84 18.50 -14.82 -0.01
N ALA A 85 18.04 -15.62 -0.96
CA ALA A 85 16.95 -16.57 -0.74
C ALA A 85 17.31 -17.63 0.32
N ASN A 86 18.55 -18.13 0.32
CA ASN A 86 19.04 -19.06 1.34
C ASN A 86 19.06 -18.41 2.73
N ILE A 87 19.52 -17.15 2.83
CA ILE A 87 19.52 -16.39 4.09
C ILE A 87 18.10 -16.23 4.62
N LEU A 88 17.16 -15.77 3.78
CA LEU A 88 15.75 -15.60 4.18
C LEU A 88 15.11 -16.92 4.62
N SER A 89 15.46 -18.02 3.96
CA SER A 89 15.00 -19.36 4.35
C SER A 89 15.58 -19.81 5.69
N ALA A 90 16.86 -19.53 5.94
CA ALA A 90 17.54 -19.86 7.21
C ALA A 90 16.94 -19.09 8.39
N VAL A 91 16.58 -17.84 8.18
CA VAL A 91 15.91 -16.97 9.19
C VAL A 91 14.42 -17.31 9.32
N LYS A 92 13.90 -18.23 8.51
CA LYS A 92 12.47 -18.61 8.45
C LYS A 92 11.55 -17.42 8.14
N ALA A 93 12.03 -16.48 7.32
CA ALA A 93 11.22 -15.34 6.88
C ALA A 93 10.01 -15.82 6.07
N GLY A 94 8.87 -15.19 6.29
CA GLY A 94 7.61 -15.51 5.61
C GLY A 94 7.61 -15.14 4.13
N LYS A 95 6.50 -15.42 3.42
CA LYS A 95 6.36 -15.10 1.99
C LYS A 95 6.49 -13.60 1.67
N LYS A 96 6.03 -12.74 2.59
CA LYS A 96 6.16 -11.29 2.45
C LYS A 96 7.11 -10.80 3.53
N THR A 97 8.32 -10.45 3.15
CA THR A 97 9.38 -10.03 4.07
C THR A 97 9.78 -8.58 3.81
N LEU A 98 9.85 -7.79 4.87
CA LEU A 98 10.39 -6.44 4.84
C LEU A 98 11.77 -6.44 5.52
N ILE A 99 12.82 -6.09 4.78
CA ILE A 99 14.18 -5.97 5.29
C ILE A 99 14.44 -4.49 5.61
N VAL A 100 14.83 -4.19 6.84
CA VAL A 100 15.10 -2.82 7.27
C VAL A 100 16.60 -2.63 7.50
N LEU A 101 17.16 -1.69 6.75
CA LEU A 101 18.59 -1.37 6.78
C LEU A 101 18.85 -0.01 7.45
N PRO A 102 19.96 0.14 8.20
CA PRO A 102 20.36 1.43 8.76
C PRO A 102 20.82 2.41 7.68
N GLU A 103 21.48 1.90 6.64
CA GLU A 103 22.02 2.67 5.53
C GLU A 103 21.86 1.93 4.20
N LYS A 104 22.04 2.66 3.10
CA LYS A 104 21.88 2.11 1.77
C LYS A 104 22.98 1.09 1.48
N ASN A 105 22.59 -0.15 1.17
CA ASN A 105 23.45 -1.21 0.69
C ASN A 105 22.96 -1.70 -0.68
N ASP A 106 23.66 -1.30 -1.74
CA ASP A 106 23.27 -1.61 -3.12
C ASP A 106 23.40 -3.11 -3.44
N VAL A 107 24.34 -3.82 -2.83
CA VAL A 107 24.53 -5.26 -3.03
C VAL A 107 23.32 -6.02 -2.48
N LEU A 108 22.93 -5.71 -1.26
CA LEU A 108 21.80 -6.33 -0.59
C LEU A 108 20.48 -5.97 -1.28
N TYR A 109 20.28 -4.70 -1.60
CA TYR A 109 19.08 -4.24 -2.31
C TYR A 109 18.89 -4.96 -3.66
N LYS A 110 19.93 -5.02 -4.49
CA LYS A 110 19.88 -5.68 -5.80
C LYS A 110 19.71 -7.20 -5.68
N SER A 111 20.23 -7.82 -4.63
CA SER A 111 20.07 -9.24 -4.36
C SER A 111 18.66 -9.60 -3.91
N ALA A 112 18.01 -8.73 -3.11
CA ALA A 112 16.70 -8.98 -2.53
C ALA A 112 15.54 -8.60 -3.47
N ARG A 113 15.65 -7.51 -4.24
CA ARG A 113 14.54 -6.94 -5.02
C ARG A 113 13.90 -7.87 -6.06
N ASN A 114 14.63 -8.90 -6.51
CA ASN A 114 14.12 -9.87 -7.49
C ASN A 114 13.34 -11.03 -6.84
N ILE A 115 13.34 -11.12 -5.51
CA ILE A 115 12.61 -12.17 -4.78
C ILE A 115 11.18 -11.67 -4.57
N GLU A 116 10.20 -12.43 -5.04
CA GLU A 116 8.78 -12.10 -4.89
C GLU A 116 8.40 -11.95 -3.41
N GLY A 117 7.68 -10.88 -3.10
CA GLY A 117 7.24 -10.57 -1.75
C GLY A 117 8.30 -9.99 -0.82
N THR A 118 9.55 -9.80 -1.28
CA THR A 118 10.62 -9.23 -0.48
C THR A 118 10.82 -7.76 -0.83
N ASN A 119 10.71 -6.88 0.18
CA ASN A 119 10.98 -5.45 0.09
C ASN A 119 12.15 -5.06 0.98
N VAL A 120 12.94 -4.09 0.53
CA VAL A 120 14.04 -3.50 1.31
C VAL A 120 13.75 -2.04 1.55
N SER A 121 13.75 -1.62 2.80
CA SER A 121 13.54 -0.22 3.20
C SER A 121 14.67 0.26 4.10
N LEU A 122 14.90 1.56 4.09
CA LEU A 122 15.76 2.23 5.07
C LEU A 122 14.94 2.69 6.26
N VAL A 123 15.56 2.85 7.40
CA VAL A 123 14.88 3.39 8.61
C VAL A 123 14.14 4.70 8.31
N ASN A 124 14.76 5.61 7.53
CA ASN A 124 14.18 6.91 7.20
C ASN A 124 13.00 6.85 6.20
N THR A 125 12.90 5.77 5.40
CA THR A 125 11.83 5.58 4.41
C THR A 125 10.78 4.58 4.85
N LEU A 126 10.93 4.04 6.06
CA LEU A 126 9.98 3.10 6.64
C LEU A 126 8.59 3.74 6.77
N ASN A 127 7.56 3.02 6.36
CA ASN A 127 6.17 3.47 6.43
C ASN A 127 5.26 2.40 7.03
N VAL A 128 4.12 2.84 7.57
CA VAL A 128 3.16 1.95 8.23
C VAL A 128 2.57 0.92 7.28
N TYR A 129 2.37 1.27 6.00
CA TYR A 129 1.82 0.36 5.01
C TYR A 129 2.73 -0.86 4.78
N ASP A 130 4.03 -0.63 4.59
CA ASP A 130 5.00 -1.72 4.36
C ASP A 130 5.11 -2.63 5.59
N ILE A 131 5.09 -2.05 6.80
CA ILE A 131 5.09 -2.81 8.06
C ILE A 131 3.86 -3.71 8.17
N LEU A 132 2.67 -3.19 7.86
CA LEU A 132 1.43 -3.98 7.98
C LEU A 132 1.24 -4.97 6.82
N ASN A 133 1.78 -4.67 5.63
CA ASN A 133 1.64 -5.54 4.46
C ASN A 133 2.60 -6.74 4.47
N CYS A 134 3.67 -6.71 5.26
CA CYS A 134 4.60 -7.83 5.38
C CYS A 134 4.15 -8.84 6.46
N ASN A 135 4.56 -10.11 6.29
CA ASN A 135 4.39 -11.14 7.31
C ASN A 135 5.53 -11.10 8.34
N THR A 136 6.75 -10.88 7.86
CA THR A 136 7.93 -10.87 8.72
C THR A 136 8.76 -9.63 8.44
N ILE A 137 9.23 -8.96 9.49
CA ILE A 137 10.20 -7.87 9.40
C ILE A 137 11.55 -8.40 9.82
N VAL A 138 12.56 -8.24 8.98
CA VAL A 138 13.95 -8.55 9.28
C VAL A 138 14.71 -7.25 9.46
N VAL A 139 15.19 -6.98 10.67
CA VAL A 139 15.85 -5.73 11.04
C VAL A 139 17.31 -6.00 11.36
N LEU A 140 18.23 -5.21 10.80
CA LEU A 140 19.61 -5.24 11.29
C LEU A 140 19.71 -4.61 12.67
N LYS A 141 20.62 -5.14 13.50
CA LYS A 141 20.87 -4.65 14.84
C LYS A 141 21.14 -3.14 14.90
N ASP A 142 21.97 -2.63 14.01
CA ASP A 142 22.26 -1.20 13.92
C ASP A 142 21.02 -0.36 13.48
N ALA A 143 20.11 -0.97 12.74
CA ALA A 143 18.86 -0.31 12.36
C ALA A 143 17.90 -0.18 13.56
N VAL A 144 17.95 -1.08 14.54
CA VAL A 144 17.12 -0.98 15.75
C VAL A 144 17.45 0.30 16.53
N ALA A 145 18.72 0.58 16.77
CA ALA A 145 19.15 1.80 17.44
C ALA A 145 18.70 3.07 16.69
N LYS A 146 18.81 3.06 15.37
CA LYS A 146 18.32 4.18 14.53
C LYS A 146 16.79 4.31 14.54
N ILE A 147 16.04 3.22 14.62
CA ILE A 147 14.58 3.23 14.75
C ILE A 147 14.18 3.89 16.07
N GLU A 148 14.85 3.54 17.16
CA GLU A 148 14.62 4.16 18.47
C GLU A 148 14.90 5.66 18.44
N GLU A 149 15.99 6.09 17.82
CA GLU A 149 16.34 7.52 17.69
C GLU A 149 15.29 8.31 16.89
N VAL A 150 14.81 7.76 15.77
CA VAL A 150 13.91 8.46 14.83
C VAL A 150 12.46 8.46 15.31
N TYR A 151 11.99 7.39 15.95
CA TYR A 151 10.57 7.18 16.25
C TYR A 151 10.22 7.17 17.75
N ALA A 152 11.20 7.16 18.64
CA ALA A 152 10.97 7.15 20.09
C ALA A 152 10.34 8.44 20.69
#